data_530da9aba187c8985c247cbcfbdef8e8
#
_entry.id   530da9aba187c8985c247cbcfbdef8e8
#
_cell.length_a   1.000
_cell.length_b   1.000
_cell.length_c   1.000
_cell.angle_alpha   90.00
_cell.angle_beta   90.00
_cell.angle_gamma   90.00
#
_symmetry.space_group_name_H-M   'P 1'
#
loop_
_entity.id
_entity.type
_entity.pdbx_description
1 polymer ?
#
loop_
_entity_poly.entity_id
_entity_poly.type
_entity_poly.pdbx_seq_one_letter_code
_entity_poly.pdbx_strand_id
1 'polypeptide(L)'
;MNSLRLRTTATSVSASPTWINKTFTKRCFSATPRRREIRDARTLGDRIVPLYKSSSTSSLLSLEWPVPPRNILIMPKLHAPPVIASTIEFAKHIHGEYPNLNLVFEKRIADMLHERLPFPVYSSEPIHFPTRTDLVATLGGDGTILRAASLFSLHTSVPPILSFSMGTLGFLGEWKFEEFKRAWREVYMSGSVVAMSDLQGPHTQAAAATRNAPTKPDPAAAAGQHDAAEIQKRYEGWASTRGRSMGMHRASKMLLRHRLKVGVYDADGANVNEQLMPTSTAAFPVEPAIRDILGSGQPDVHVPDIHAINELVIHRGPNPHLAIVDVYVGNRFLTEAVADGILISTPTGSTAYSLSAGGTIIHPLTKAMLLTPICARTLSFRHLSLPLNKKVVLKVSKKNRGRELEVSIDGKRKAGVTIGMEIRVTGEEVGRKAKGADGCRDNSWTGGVPCVIRSSGQGDEGDDDDGWVGGLNERLKFNYPVG
;
A
#
# COMPACT_ATOMS: atom_id res chain seq x y z
N MET A 1 -81.81 15.60 -5.93
CA MET A 1 -82.88 15.80 -4.93
C MET A 1 -82.23 16.27 -3.68
N ASN A 2 -82.64 17.52 -3.28
CA ASN A 2 -82.83 18.15 -1.96
C ASN A 2 -81.62 18.06 -0.99
N SER A 3 -80.94 19.14 -0.79
CA SER A 3 -81.21 20.39 0.02
C SER A 3 -81.33 20.09 1.50
N LEU A 4 -80.53 20.71 2.32
CA LEU A 4 -80.91 21.83 3.12
C LEU A 4 -79.76 22.37 4.01
N ARG A 5 -79.64 23.67 3.94
CA ARG A 5 -78.86 24.56 4.84
C ARG A 5 -79.52 24.60 6.22
N LEU A 6 -78.74 24.99 7.25
CA LEU A 6 -79.18 25.98 8.21
C LEU A 6 -77.98 26.64 8.93
N ARG A 7 -78.02 27.94 8.92
CA ARG A 7 -77.22 28.92 9.72
C ARG A 7 -77.86 29.12 11.12
N THR A 8 -77.00 29.54 12.09
CA THR A 8 -77.29 30.62 13.05
C THR A 8 -75.97 30.86 13.85
N THR A 9 -75.32 31.98 13.73
CA THR A 9 -75.36 33.31 14.41
C THR A 9 -75.07 33.29 15.91
N ALA A 10 -73.83 33.79 16.21
CA ALA A 10 -73.44 34.89 17.09
C ALA A 10 -73.76 34.80 18.59
N THR A 11 -72.78 35.02 19.43
CA THR A 11 -72.57 36.36 20.08
C THR A 11 -71.35 36.30 21.04
N SER A 12 -70.61 37.39 21.06
CA SER A 12 -69.49 37.86 21.84
C SER A 12 -69.65 37.73 23.36
N VAL A 13 -68.55 37.63 24.09
CA VAL A 13 -68.14 38.55 25.18
C VAL A 13 -66.66 38.30 25.58
N SER A 14 -65.97 39.38 25.78
CA SER A 14 -64.62 39.69 26.20
C SER A 14 -64.17 39.09 27.53
N ALA A 15 -62.90 38.84 27.64
CA ALA A 15 -61.96 39.31 28.67
C ALA A 15 -60.55 38.71 28.50
N SER A 16 -59.57 39.59 28.42
CA SER A 16 -58.11 39.25 28.54
C SER A 16 -57.76 38.89 29.98
N PRO A 17 -56.75 38.08 30.20
CA PRO A 17 -55.50 38.68 30.67
C PRO A 17 -54.26 38.09 30.00
N THR A 18 -53.31 38.96 29.77
CA THR A 18 -51.90 38.80 29.39
C THR A 18 -51.19 37.75 30.20
N TRP A 19 -50.71 36.70 29.45
CA TRP A 19 -49.63 35.85 29.92
C TRP A 19 -48.50 35.92 28.92
N ILE A 20 -47.30 36.34 29.39
CA ILE A 20 -46.05 36.38 28.71
C ILE A 20 -45.64 34.94 28.37
N ASN A 21 -45.88 34.51 27.14
CA ASN A 21 -45.30 33.26 26.62
C ASN A 21 -43.87 33.55 26.18
N LYS A 22 -42.90 33.14 27.03
CA LYS A 22 -41.54 32.90 26.60
C LYS A 22 -41.56 31.79 25.55
N THR A 23 -41.47 32.17 24.30
CA THR A 23 -41.22 31.27 23.19
C THR A 23 -39.85 30.64 23.38
N PHE A 24 -39.84 29.42 23.91
CA PHE A 24 -38.73 28.51 23.75
C PHE A 24 -38.62 28.19 22.25
N THR A 25 -37.74 28.89 21.57
CA THR A 25 -37.28 28.46 20.24
C THR A 25 -36.61 27.12 20.43
N LYS A 26 -37.34 26.03 20.17
CA LYS A 26 -36.74 24.73 19.85
C LYS A 26 -35.82 24.98 18.69
N ARG A 27 -34.50 25.07 18.92
CA ARG A 27 -33.50 24.86 17.88
C ARG A 27 -33.76 23.46 17.37
N CYS A 28 -34.52 23.35 16.29
CA CYS A 28 -34.47 22.16 15.45
C CYS A 28 -33.03 22.04 14.95
N PHE A 29 -32.27 21.18 15.57
CA PHE A 29 -31.10 20.65 14.92
C PHE A 29 -31.62 19.91 13.68
N SER A 30 -31.67 20.60 12.56
CA SER A 30 -31.74 19.97 11.25
C SER A 30 -30.48 19.13 11.10
N ALA A 31 -30.57 17.89 11.52
CA ALA A 31 -29.63 16.88 11.10
C ALA A 31 -29.89 16.70 9.60
N THR A 32 -29.23 17.51 8.80
CA THR A 32 -29.10 17.23 7.36
C THR A 32 -28.64 15.82 7.28
N PRO A 33 -29.36 14.90 6.61
CA PRO A 33 -28.89 13.54 6.44
C PRO A 33 -27.53 13.66 5.78
N ARG A 34 -26.48 13.18 6.48
CA ARG A 34 -25.11 13.15 5.93
C ARG A 34 -25.21 12.43 4.60
N ARG A 35 -25.06 13.18 3.50
CA ARG A 35 -25.21 12.67 2.14
C ARG A 35 -24.27 11.50 1.98
N ARG A 36 -24.79 10.39 1.54
CA ARG A 36 -24.07 9.23 0.99
C ARG A 36 -23.43 9.68 -0.32
N GLU A 37 -22.27 10.30 -0.25
CA GLU A 37 -21.66 11.07 -1.32
C GLU A 37 -20.27 10.48 -1.61
N ILE A 38 -19.95 10.40 -2.90
CA ILE A 38 -18.57 10.15 -3.34
C ILE A 38 -17.92 11.52 -3.53
N ARG A 39 -16.84 11.78 -2.82
CA ARG A 39 -16.03 12.98 -2.91
C ARG A 39 -14.74 12.70 -3.67
N ASP A 40 -14.19 13.75 -4.27
CA ASP A 40 -12.91 13.64 -4.96
C ASP A 40 -11.76 13.54 -3.95
N ALA A 41 -10.94 12.49 -4.05
CA ALA A 41 -9.78 12.30 -3.18
C ALA A 41 -8.68 13.36 -3.40
N ARG A 42 -8.70 14.12 -4.51
CA ARG A 42 -7.80 15.26 -4.73
C ARG A 42 -8.00 16.38 -3.71
N THR A 43 -9.19 16.48 -3.11
CA THR A 43 -9.49 17.47 -2.06
C THR A 43 -8.90 17.13 -0.70
N LEU A 44 -8.39 15.90 -0.53
CA LEU A 44 -7.72 15.46 0.69
C LEU A 44 -6.35 16.13 0.83
N GLY A 45 -5.90 16.26 2.07
CA GLY A 45 -4.54 16.71 2.36
C GLY A 45 -3.49 15.74 1.81
N ASP A 46 -2.26 16.21 1.71
CA ASP A 46 -1.13 15.41 1.26
C ASP A 46 -0.90 14.20 2.16
N ARG A 47 -0.30 13.17 1.57
CA ARG A 47 0.02 11.91 2.21
C ARG A 47 0.91 12.11 3.43
N ILE A 48 0.54 11.48 4.54
CA ILE A 48 1.39 11.33 5.72
C ILE A 48 2.37 10.18 5.44
N VAL A 49 3.66 10.51 5.35
CA VAL A 49 4.71 9.51 5.13
C VAL A 49 5.19 9.01 6.49
N PRO A 50 5.07 7.70 6.78
CA PRO A 50 5.56 7.13 8.03
C PRO A 50 7.09 7.03 8.04
N LEU A 51 7.64 6.93 9.25
CA LEU A 51 9.04 6.61 9.49
C LEU A 51 9.17 5.10 9.72
N TYR A 52 10.29 4.55 9.29
CA TYR A 52 10.63 3.16 9.55
C TYR A 52 11.93 3.08 10.33
N LYS A 53 11.89 2.43 11.50
CA LYS A 53 13.07 2.19 12.33
C LYS A 53 13.55 0.77 12.16
N SER A 54 14.85 0.61 11.93
CA SER A 54 15.53 -0.69 11.99
C SER A 54 15.87 -1.03 13.43
N SER A 55 15.65 -2.28 13.83
CA SER A 55 16.17 -2.83 15.07
C SER A 55 17.57 -3.40 14.86
N SER A 56 18.39 -3.44 15.89
CA SER A 56 19.67 -4.16 15.86
C SER A 56 19.47 -5.67 15.98
N THR A 57 18.33 -6.10 16.50
CA THR A 57 17.99 -7.49 16.80
C THR A 57 17.07 -8.13 15.77
N SER A 58 16.49 -7.36 14.85
CA SER A 58 15.52 -7.87 13.88
C SER A 58 15.75 -7.29 12.49
N SER A 59 15.62 -8.12 11.45
CA SER A 59 15.64 -7.72 10.05
C SER A 59 14.35 -7.00 9.62
N LEU A 60 13.34 -6.98 10.49
CA LEU A 60 12.07 -6.30 10.28
C LEU A 60 12.17 -4.84 10.69
N LEU A 61 11.39 -4.01 10.02
CA LEU A 61 11.28 -2.59 10.36
C LEU A 61 10.13 -2.37 11.33
N SER A 62 10.24 -1.34 12.16
CA SER A 62 9.15 -0.86 13.00
C SER A 62 8.52 0.38 12.37
N LEU A 63 7.19 0.38 12.25
CA LEU A 63 6.41 1.49 11.72
C LEU A 63 6.24 2.58 12.78
N GLU A 64 6.48 3.83 12.42
CA GLU A 64 6.18 4.98 13.27
C GLU A 64 5.46 6.05 12.48
N TRP A 65 4.30 6.45 12.94
CA TRP A 65 3.56 7.56 12.39
C TRP A 65 3.98 8.88 13.06
N PRO A 66 4.38 9.93 12.28
CA PRO A 66 4.62 11.26 12.86
C PRO A 66 3.34 11.91 13.37
N VAL A 67 2.22 11.62 12.69
CA VAL A 67 0.84 11.94 13.09
C VAL A 67 -0.06 10.80 12.65
N PRO A 68 -1.25 10.57 13.26
CA PRO A 68 -2.13 9.47 12.88
C PRO A 68 -2.47 9.46 11.39
N PRO A 69 -2.45 8.30 10.72
CA PRO A 69 -2.85 8.20 9.33
C PRO A 69 -4.32 8.61 9.18
N ARG A 70 -4.63 9.31 8.10
CA ARG A 70 -5.98 9.84 7.82
C ARG A 70 -6.60 9.30 6.54
N ASN A 71 -5.81 9.15 5.50
CA ASN A 71 -6.29 8.78 4.18
C ASN A 71 -6.02 7.30 3.92
N ILE A 72 -7.06 6.48 4.01
CA ILE A 72 -6.95 5.02 3.95
C ILE A 72 -7.55 4.51 2.65
N LEU A 73 -6.72 3.97 1.77
CA LEU A 73 -7.17 3.32 0.54
C LEU A 73 -7.57 1.88 0.85
N ILE A 74 -8.86 1.57 0.69
CA ILE A 74 -9.39 0.23 0.94
C ILE A 74 -9.61 -0.48 -0.38
N MET A 75 -8.99 -1.64 -0.54
CA MET A 75 -9.01 -2.43 -1.77
C MET A 75 -9.53 -3.84 -1.51
N PRO A 76 -10.82 -4.11 -1.76
CA PRO A 76 -11.37 -5.46 -1.66
C PRO A 76 -11.07 -6.29 -2.91
N LYS A 77 -11.11 -7.61 -2.77
CA LYS A 77 -11.12 -8.56 -3.89
C LYS A 77 -12.37 -8.29 -4.75
N LEU A 78 -12.17 -8.15 -6.04
CA LEU A 78 -13.25 -7.94 -7.00
C LEU A 78 -14.10 -9.19 -7.17
N HIS A 79 -15.36 -9.02 -7.51
CA HIS A 79 -16.32 -10.11 -7.81
C HIS A 79 -16.47 -11.15 -6.68
N ALA A 80 -16.33 -10.73 -5.42
CA ALA A 80 -16.47 -11.58 -4.25
C ALA A 80 -17.47 -10.97 -3.24
N PRO A 81 -18.77 -11.26 -3.34
CA PRO A 81 -19.82 -10.68 -2.47
C PRO A 81 -19.54 -10.78 -0.96
N PRO A 82 -19.01 -11.89 -0.41
CA PRO A 82 -18.66 -11.98 1.00
C PRO A 82 -17.58 -10.95 1.40
N VAL A 83 -16.61 -10.69 0.53
CA VAL A 83 -15.54 -9.70 0.79
C VAL A 83 -16.11 -8.28 0.83
N ILE A 84 -17.12 -7.99 0.02
CA ILE A 84 -17.81 -6.69 0.05
C ILE A 84 -18.51 -6.45 1.38
N ALA A 85 -19.15 -7.48 1.95
CA ALA A 85 -19.77 -7.37 3.28
C ALA A 85 -18.73 -7.08 4.37
N SER A 86 -17.63 -7.81 4.37
CA SER A 86 -16.50 -7.57 5.29
C SER A 86 -15.85 -6.20 5.08
N THR A 87 -15.80 -5.72 3.83
CA THR A 87 -15.30 -4.35 3.54
C THR A 87 -16.18 -3.28 4.19
N ILE A 88 -17.51 -3.46 4.15
CA ILE A 88 -18.45 -2.54 4.80
C ILE A 88 -18.31 -2.60 6.32
N GLU A 89 -18.15 -3.80 6.88
CA GLU A 89 -17.92 -3.99 8.32
C GLU A 89 -16.64 -3.28 8.76
N PHE A 90 -15.52 -3.52 8.06
CA PHE A 90 -14.24 -2.86 8.31
C PHE A 90 -14.35 -1.34 8.21
N ALA A 91 -14.94 -0.83 7.12
CA ALA A 91 -15.11 0.61 6.89
C ALA A 91 -15.96 1.29 7.99
N LYS A 92 -17.06 0.66 8.40
CA LYS A 92 -17.90 1.17 9.50
C LYS A 92 -17.17 1.20 10.82
N HIS A 93 -16.42 0.13 11.13
CA HIS A 93 -15.66 0.04 12.37
C HIS A 93 -14.60 1.14 12.44
N ILE A 94 -13.72 1.25 11.43
CA ILE A 94 -12.62 2.22 11.49
C ILE A 94 -13.11 3.66 11.44
N HIS A 95 -14.17 3.96 10.69
CA HIS A 95 -14.74 5.29 10.66
C HIS A 95 -15.46 5.66 11.96
N GLY A 96 -16.09 4.69 12.63
CA GLY A 96 -16.85 4.92 13.88
C GLY A 96 -15.97 5.03 15.11
N GLU A 97 -14.91 4.24 15.18
CA GLU A 97 -14.03 4.15 16.36
C GLU A 97 -12.81 5.08 16.31
N TYR A 98 -12.42 5.52 15.11
CA TYR A 98 -11.20 6.33 14.91
C TYR A 98 -11.55 7.67 14.27
N PRO A 99 -11.16 8.80 14.90
CA PRO A 99 -11.52 10.11 14.40
C PRO A 99 -10.75 10.50 13.14
N ASN A 100 -11.41 11.34 12.32
CA ASN A 100 -10.81 12.03 11.18
C ASN A 100 -10.22 11.11 10.07
N LEU A 101 -10.80 9.90 9.88
CA LEU A 101 -10.44 9.02 8.79
C LEU A 101 -11.20 9.35 7.50
N ASN A 102 -10.48 9.43 6.41
CA ASN A 102 -11.01 9.53 5.06
C ASN A 102 -10.85 8.17 4.37
N LEU A 103 -11.97 7.55 4.02
CA LEU A 103 -11.94 6.24 3.37
C LEU A 103 -11.97 6.42 1.86
N VAL A 104 -10.89 6.00 1.23
CA VAL A 104 -10.64 6.12 -0.21
C VAL A 104 -10.86 4.75 -0.87
N PHE A 105 -11.53 4.74 -2.00
CA PHE A 105 -11.79 3.54 -2.79
C PHE A 105 -11.51 3.79 -4.26
N GLU A 106 -11.17 2.75 -5.01
CA GLU A 106 -11.22 2.81 -6.46
C GLU A 106 -12.65 3.15 -6.90
N LYS A 107 -12.80 3.92 -7.99
CA LYS A 107 -14.11 4.44 -8.44
C LYS A 107 -15.21 3.37 -8.51
N ARG A 108 -14.92 2.23 -9.11
CA ARG A 108 -15.86 1.10 -9.21
C ARG A 108 -16.36 0.61 -7.85
N ILE A 109 -15.48 0.60 -6.85
CA ILE A 109 -15.83 0.16 -5.49
C ILE A 109 -16.58 1.26 -4.76
N ALA A 110 -16.17 2.53 -4.93
CA ALA A 110 -16.88 3.67 -4.36
C ALA A 110 -18.33 3.72 -4.87
N ASP A 111 -18.55 3.56 -6.18
CA ASP A 111 -19.89 3.52 -6.80
C ASP A 111 -20.76 2.39 -6.22
N MET A 112 -20.17 1.25 -5.85
CA MET A 112 -20.87 0.10 -5.25
C MET A 112 -21.19 0.30 -3.77
N LEU A 113 -20.34 1.01 -3.01
CA LEU A 113 -20.39 1.04 -1.54
C LEU A 113 -21.01 2.31 -0.96
N HIS A 114 -20.99 3.45 -1.67
CA HIS A 114 -21.37 4.75 -1.11
C HIS A 114 -22.80 4.78 -0.57
N GLU A 115 -23.74 4.06 -1.19
CA GLU A 115 -25.12 3.97 -0.69
C GLU A 115 -25.26 3.10 0.57
N ARG A 116 -24.31 2.21 0.83
CA ARG A 116 -24.31 1.26 1.95
C ARG A 116 -23.55 1.77 3.19
N LEU A 117 -22.84 2.89 3.04
CA LEU A 117 -22.06 3.52 4.10
C LEU A 117 -22.75 4.80 4.60
N PRO A 118 -22.84 5.04 5.92
CA PRO A 118 -23.54 6.19 6.48
C PRO A 118 -22.72 7.49 6.48
N PHE A 119 -21.56 7.49 5.79
CA PHE A 119 -20.60 8.61 5.71
C PHE A 119 -20.11 8.77 4.27
N PRO A 120 -19.58 9.94 3.91
CA PRO A 120 -18.99 10.15 2.58
C PRO A 120 -17.75 9.29 2.40
N VAL A 121 -17.58 8.79 1.18
CA VAL A 121 -16.38 8.09 0.75
C VAL A 121 -15.63 8.92 -0.27
N TYR A 122 -14.34 8.64 -0.47
CA TYR A 122 -13.51 9.35 -1.42
C TYR A 122 -13.10 8.44 -2.57
N SER A 123 -12.97 9.01 -3.76
CA SER A 123 -12.46 8.31 -4.92
C SER A 123 -11.75 9.29 -5.85
N SER A 124 -10.81 8.77 -6.62
CA SER A 124 -10.12 9.52 -7.66
C SER A 124 -9.56 8.55 -8.70
N GLU A 125 -8.93 9.09 -9.72
CA GLU A 125 -8.14 8.31 -10.66
C GLU A 125 -6.90 7.73 -9.96
N PRO A 126 -6.44 6.53 -10.36
CA PRO A 126 -5.31 5.84 -9.73
C PRO A 126 -4.03 6.68 -9.64
N ILE A 127 -3.80 7.61 -10.57
CA ILE A 127 -2.64 8.49 -10.59
C ILE A 127 -2.52 9.39 -9.35
N HIS A 128 -3.63 9.69 -8.69
CA HIS A 128 -3.65 10.55 -7.51
C HIS A 128 -3.47 9.80 -6.19
N PHE A 129 -3.63 8.47 -6.17
CA PHE A 129 -3.50 7.70 -4.94
C PHE A 129 -2.10 7.79 -4.30
N PRO A 130 -0.99 7.79 -5.05
CA PRO A 130 0.35 7.86 -4.45
C PRO A 130 0.62 9.11 -3.59
N THR A 131 0.00 10.23 -3.94
CA THR A 131 0.16 11.51 -3.23
C THR A 131 -0.87 11.73 -2.12
N ARG A 132 -1.94 10.92 -2.08
CA ARG A 132 -3.08 11.13 -1.15
C ARG A 132 -3.30 9.99 -0.17
N THR A 133 -2.64 8.84 -0.34
CA THR A 133 -2.86 7.64 0.48
C THR A 133 -1.79 7.48 1.56
N ASP A 134 -2.19 7.43 2.82
CA ASP A 134 -1.28 7.18 3.95
C ASP A 134 -1.04 5.68 4.15
N LEU A 135 -2.11 4.89 4.10
CA LEU A 135 -2.11 3.44 4.31
C LEU A 135 -3.03 2.77 3.30
N VAL A 136 -2.63 1.61 2.82
CA VAL A 136 -3.49 0.73 2.00
C VAL A 136 -3.98 -0.44 2.85
N ALA A 137 -5.29 -0.66 2.88
CA ALA A 137 -5.89 -1.84 3.50
C ALA A 137 -6.46 -2.75 2.40
N THR A 138 -5.96 -3.98 2.28
CA THR A 138 -6.44 -4.96 1.29
C THR A 138 -7.26 -6.05 1.95
N LEU A 139 -8.41 -6.40 1.35
CA LEU A 139 -9.26 -7.50 1.79
C LEU A 139 -9.36 -8.54 0.67
N GLY A 140 -8.66 -9.65 0.81
CA GLY A 140 -8.59 -10.69 -0.22
C GLY A 140 -7.34 -11.53 -0.12
N GLY A 141 -6.94 -12.16 -1.21
CA GLY A 141 -5.70 -12.94 -1.32
C GLY A 141 -4.56 -12.13 -1.96
N ASP A 142 -3.46 -12.82 -2.26
CA ASP A 142 -2.22 -12.26 -2.84
C ASP A 142 -2.47 -11.39 -4.07
N GLY A 143 -3.35 -11.80 -4.98
CA GLY A 143 -3.70 -11.01 -6.17
C GLY A 143 -4.31 -9.64 -5.85
N THR A 144 -4.96 -9.46 -4.69
CA THR A 144 -5.47 -8.16 -4.24
C THR A 144 -4.33 -7.27 -3.77
N ILE A 145 -3.33 -7.85 -3.09
CA ILE A 145 -2.13 -7.15 -2.61
C ILE A 145 -1.28 -6.72 -3.81
N LEU A 146 -1.08 -7.60 -4.81
CA LEU A 146 -0.39 -7.26 -6.05
C LEU A 146 -1.09 -6.14 -6.81
N ARG A 147 -2.44 -6.15 -6.87
CA ARG A 147 -3.21 -5.07 -7.47
C ARG A 147 -3.00 -3.75 -6.73
N ALA A 148 -2.96 -3.78 -5.40
CA ALA A 148 -2.67 -2.60 -4.58
C ALA A 148 -1.26 -2.06 -4.85
N ALA A 149 -0.24 -2.92 -4.81
CA ALA A 149 1.14 -2.54 -5.08
C ALA A 149 1.33 -1.96 -6.49
N SER A 150 0.58 -2.48 -7.48
CA SER A 150 0.66 -2.01 -8.87
C SER A 150 0.19 -0.56 -9.08
N LEU A 151 -0.64 0.00 -8.18
CA LEU A 151 -0.99 1.43 -8.22
C LEU A 151 0.21 2.34 -7.96
N PHE A 152 1.25 1.79 -7.34
CA PHE A 152 2.48 2.49 -6.97
C PHE A 152 3.69 2.02 -7.79
N SER A 153 3.45 1.32 -8.92
CA SER A 153 4.53 0.73 -9.73
C SER A 153 5.45 1.77 -10.39
N LEU A 154 5.01 3.02 -10.51
CA LEU A 154 5.82 4.13 -11.04
C LEU A 154 6.45 4.99 -9.94
N HIS A 155 6.23 4.65 -8.67
CA HIS A 155 6.66 5.45 -7.52
C HIS A 155 7.62 4.67 -6.63
N THR A 156 8.67 5.33 -6.15
CA THR A 156 9.63 4.76 -5.21
C THR A 156 9.14 4.80 -3.77
N SER A 157 8.18 5.68 -3.43
CA SER A 157 7.58 5.77 -2.10
C SER A 157 6.21 5.11 -2.09
N VAL A 158 6.11 3.92 -1.51
CA VAL A 158 4.87 3.13 -1.41
C VAL A 158 4.29 3.27 -0.01
N PRO A 159 2.96 3.48 0.15
CA PRO A 159 2.32 3.42 1.47
C PRO A 159 2.44 2.04 2.09
N PRO A 160 2.47 1.91 3.42
CA PRO A 160 2.37 0.61 4.06
C PRO A 160 1.07 -0.10 3.68
N ILE A 161 1.17 -1.42 3.49
CA ILE A 161 0.03 -2.27 3.13
C ILE A 161 -0.32 -3.15 4.32
N LEU A 162 -1.53 -2.99 4.84
CA LEU A 162 -2.17 -3.89 5.80
C LEU A 162 -3.09 -4.84 5.03
N SER A 163 -2.82 -6.14 5.08
CA SER A 163 -3.54 -7.13 4.28
C SER A 163 -4.34 -8.11 5.14
N PHE A 164 -5.61 -8.28 4.77
CA PHE A 164 -6.52 -9.24 5.40
C PHE A 164 -6.84 -10.38 4.44
N SER A 165 -6.49 -11.60 4.83
CA SER A 165 -6.92 -12.81 4.15
C SER A 165 -8.40 -13.09 4.45
N MET A 166 -9.14 -13.44 3.40
CA MET A 166 -10.58 -13.76 3.47
C MET A 166 -10.85 -15.28 3.33
N GLY A 167 -9.85 -16.09 3.54
CA GLY A 167 -9.88 -17.55 3.41
C GLY A 167 -8.56 -18.15 3.84
N THR A 168 -7.95 -18.99 2.99
CA THR A 168 -6.60 -19.50 3.24
C THR A 168 -5.58 -18.38 3.21
N LEU A 169 -4.61 -18.43 4.10
CA LEU A 169 -3.53 -17.46 4.17
C LEU A 169 -2.65 -17.61 2.90
N GLY A 170 -2.44 -16.48 2.18
CA GLY A 170 -1.53 -16.43 1.04
C GLY A 170 -0.07 -16.22 1.46
N PHE A 171 0.83 -16.08 0.49
CA PHE A 171 2.25 -15.76 0.76
C PHE A 171 2.49 -14.29 1.08
N LEU A 172 1.56 -13.41 0.73
CA LEU A 172 1.68 -11.98 0.94
C LEU A 172 0.82 -11.46 2.09
N GLY A 173 -0.30 -12.13 2.37
CA GLY A 173 -1.25 -11.73 3.42
C GLY A 173 -0.89 -12.36 4.75
N GLU A 174 -0.88 -11.55 5.82
CA GLU A 174 -0.42 -11.96 7.16
C GLU A 174 -1.57 -12.08 8.17
N TRP A 175 -2.62 -11.28 8.01
CA TRP A 175 -3.72 -11.21 8.97
C TRP A 175 -4.97 -11.92 8.44
N LYS A 176 -5.63 -12.71 9.29
CA LYS A 176 -6.98 -13.17 9.03
C LYS A 176 -7.97 -12.03 9.28
N PHE A 177 -9.05 -11.99 8.51
CA PHE A 177 -10.03 -10.90 8.66
C PHE A 177 -10.66 -10.84 10.05
N GLU A 178 -10.84 -11.95 10.72
CA GLU A 178 -11.39 -12.02 12.09
C GLU A 178 -10.60 -11.18 13.09
N GLU A 179 -9.31 -10.95 12.82
CA GLU A 179 -8.40 -10.17 13.68
C GLU A 179 -8.32 -8.68 13.27
N PHE A 180 -9.16 -8.20 12.34
CA PHE A 180 -9.00 -6.87 11.74
C PHE A 180 -8.99 -5.73 12.77
N LYS A 181 -9.76 -5.85 13.84
CA LYS A 181 -9.82 -4.83 14.91
C LYS A 181 -8.48 -4.70 15.65
N ARG A 182 -7.83 -5.83 15.90
CA ARG A 182 -6.50 -5.88 16.52
C ARG A 182 -5.45 -5.32 15.56
N ALA A 183 -5.39 -5.84 14.34
CA ALA A 183 -4.43 -5.44 13.32
C ALA A 183 -4.52 -3.94 13.00
N TRP A 184 -5.73 -3.43 12.82
CA TRP A 184 -5.96 -2.01 12.60
C TRP A 184 -5.45 -1.15 13.76
N ARG A 185 -5.77 -1.53 15.00
CA ARG A 185 -5.31 -0.80 16.19
C ARG A 185 -3.80 -0.77 16.27
N GLU A 186 -3.13 -1.91 16.07
CA GLU A 186 -1.68 -1.99 16.09
C GLU A 186 -1.03 -1.05 15.07
N VAL A 187 -1.54 -1.01 13.85
CA VAL A 187 -1.04 -0.13 12.80
C VAL A 187 -1.34 1.34 13.08
N TYR A 188 -2.59 1.66 13.43
CA TYR A 188 -3.00 3.04 13.66
C TYR A 188 -2.26 3.68 14.84
N MET A 189 -2.04 2.94 15.92
CA MET A 189 -1.37 3.41 17.14
C MET A 189 0.14 3.29 17.08
N SER A 190 0.70 2.77 15.99
CA SER A 190 2.14 2.49 15.87
C SER A 190 2.97 3.78 15.96
N GLY A 191 3.96 3.80 16.86
CA GLY A 191 4.83 4.96 17.07
C GLY A 191 4.21 6.11 17.85
N SER A 192 3.01 5.94 18.45
CA SER A 192 2.39 7.01 19.23
C SER A 192 3.20 7.36 20.48
N VAL A 193 3.46 8.64 20.69
CA VAL A 193 4.19 9.16 21.89
C VAL A 193 3.45 8.78 23.18
N VAL A 194 2.12 8.70 23.14
CA VAL A 194 1.27 8.26 24.24
C VAL A 194 1.56 6.81 24.62
N ALA A 195 1.95 5.95 23.67
CA ALA A 195 2.38 4.60 23.95
C ALA A 195 3.69 4.54 24.74
N MET A 196 4.56 5.53 24.56
CA MET A 196 5.83 5.65 25.31
C MET A 196 5.62 6.13 26.74
N SER A 197 4.71 7.10 26.99
CA SER A 197 4.42 7.60 28.34
C SER A 197 3.74 6.58 29.26
N ASP A 198 2.95 5.66 28.69
CA ASP A 198 2.29 4.60 29.47
C ASP A 198 3.24 3.47 29.86
N LEU A 199 4.40 3.35 29.21
CA LEU A 199 5.46 2.39 29.55
C LEU A 199 6.34 2.89 30.70
N GLN A 200 6.39 4.22 30.90
CA GLN A 200 7.08 4.82 32.04
C GLN A 200 6.12 4.79 33.24
N GLY A 201 6.22 3.73 34.04
CA GLY A 201 5.48 3.63 35.30
C GLY A 201 5.78 4.84 36.21
N PRO A 202 4.92 5.09 37.21
CA PRO A 202 5.01 6.28 38.09
C PRO A 202 6.38 6.46 38.75
N HIS A 203 7.16 5.38 38.95
CA HIS A 203 8.53 5.46 39.47
C HIS A 203 9.56 6.00 38.48
N THR A 204 9.33 5.83 37.18
CA THR A 204 10.26 6.36 36.14
C THR A 204 9.99 7.84 35.84
N GLN A 205 8.72 8.28 36.02
CA GLN A 205 8.37 9.69 35.88
C GLN A 205 8.98 10.56 37.02
N ALA A 206 9.05 10.03 38.25
CA ALA A 206 9.70 10.71 39.37
C ALA A 206 11.21 10.86 39.13
N ALA A 207 11.88 9.86 38.54
CA ALA A 207 13.32 9.95 38.22
C ALA A 207 13.63 10.87 37.06
N ALA A 208 12.70 11.05 36.09
CA ALA A 208 12.85 12.02 34.99
C ALA A 208 12.58 13.46 35.44
N ALA A 209 11.62 13.65 36.35
CA ALA A 209 11.30 14.97 36.92
C ALA A 209 12.44 15.55 37.80
N THR A 210 13.22 14.69 38.45
CA THR A 210 14.35 15.12 39.29
C THR A 210 15.61 15.47 38.51
N ARG A 211 15.70 15.11 37.22
CA ARG A 211 16.82 15.47 36.33
C ARG A 211 16.62 16.79 35.58
N ASN A 212 15.42 17.35 35.57
CA ASN A 212 15.08 18.60 34.91
C ASN A 212 14.83 19.73 35.92
N ALA A 213 15.84 20.05 36.75
CA ALA A 213 15.84 21.34 37.45
C ALA A 213 16.09 22.45 36.41
N PRO A 214 15.35 23.56 36.45
CA PRO A 214 15.38 24.55 35.36
C PRO A 214 16.67 25.35 35.34
N THR A 215 17.53 25.09 34.36
CA THR A 215 18.47 26.07 33.86
C THR A 215 17.68 27.07 32.99
N LYS A 216 17.94 28.37 33.19
CA LYS A 216 17.28 29.48 32.50
C LYS A 216 17.15 29.22 30.99
N PRO A 217 16.00 29.49 30.39
CA PRO A 217 15.77 29.19 28.98
C PRO A 217 16.55 30.12 28.06
N ASP A 218 17.28 29.54 27.11
CA ASP A 218 17.86 30.23 25.96
C ASP A 218 16.74 30.72 25.04
N PRO A 219 16.76 31.93 24.50
CA PRO A 219 15.68 32.46 23.64
C PRO A 219 15.50 31.71 22.31
N ALA A 220 16.46 30.89 21.88
CA ALA A 220 16.34 30.05 20.69
C ALA A 220 15.46 28.77 20.88
N ALA A 221 15.15 28.39 22.13
CA ALA A 221 14.32 27.22 22.44
C ALA A 221 12.81 27.52 22.40
N ALA A 222 12.40 28.78 22.31
CA ALA A 222 10.97 29.17 22.33
C ALA A 222 10.23 28.84 21.01
N ALA A 223 10.91 28.78 19.87
CA ALA A 223 10.30 28.47 18.59
C ALA A 223 9.91 26.99 18.46
N GLY A 224 10.64 26.08 19.11
CA GLY A 224 10.33 24.64 19.10
C GLY A 224 9.23 24.21 20.08
N GLN A 225 8.89 25.05 21.07
CA GLN A 225 7.87 24.72 22.07
C GLN A 225 6.43 24.98 21.56
N HIS A 226 6.24 25.91 20.62
CA HIS A 226 4.92 26.15 20.00
C HIS A 226 4.51 24.98 19.11
N ASP A 227 5.43 24.41 18.33
CA ASP A 227 5.16 23.26 17.49
C ASP A 227 4.87 21.99 18.33
N ALA A 228 5.59 21.80 19.43
CA ALA A 228 5.39 20.67 20.32
C ALA A 228 4.03 20.73 21.04
N ALA A 229 3.58 21.92 21.46
CA ALA A 229 2.27 22.09 22.10
C ALA A 229 1.10 21.92 21.10
N GLU A 230 1.26 22.35 19.87
CA GLU A 230 0.28 22.15 18.80
C GLU A 230 0.21 20.69 18.34
N ILE A 231 1.34 20.03 18.29
CA ILE A 231 1.46 18.59 18.10
C ILE A 231 0.77 17.85 19.26
N GLN A 232 1.04 18.22 20.51
CA GLN A 232 0.42 17.61 21.70
C GLN A 232 -1.12 17.75 21.69
N LYS A 233 -1.64 18.90 21.30
CA LYS A 233 -3.08 19.18 21.19
C LYS A 233 -3.76 18.37 20.07
N ARG A 234 -3.05 18.06 19.00
CA ARG A 234 -3.52 17.12 17.94
C ARG A 234 -3.63 15.68 18.42
N TYR A 235 -2.83 15.26 19.41
CA TYR A 235 -2.82 13.91 19.96
C TYR A 235 -3.86 13.66 21.05
N GLU A 236 -4.55 14.67 21.57
CA GLU A 236 -5.56 14.50 22.61
C GLU A 236 -6.72 13.58 22.18
N GLY A 237 -7.14 13.65 20.90
CA GLY A 237 -8.12 12.72 20.33
C GLY A 237 -7.60 11.28 20.17
N TRP A 238 -6.29 11.12 19.98
CA TRP A 238 -5.64 9.82 19.82
C TRP A 238 -5.46 9.09 21.15
N ALA A 239 -5.31 9.87 22.23
CA ALA A 239 -5.22 9.35 23.58
C ALA A 239 -6.52 8.71 24.06
N SER A 240 -7.69 9.15 23.57
CA SER A 240 -9.01 8.63 23.96
C SER A 240 -9.31 7.24 23.39
N THR A 241 -8.63 6.80 22.34
CA THR A 241 -8.80 5.48 21.70
C THR A 241 -7.98 4.36 22.36
N ARG A 242 -7.44 4.59 23.54
CA ARG A 242 -6.57 3.66 24.28
C ARG A 242 -7.26 2.32 24.55
N GLY A 243 -6.68 1.24 24.03
CA GLY A 243 -6.91 -0.10 24.53
C GLY A 243 -5.76 -0.54 25.43
N ARG A 244 -6.05 -1.07 26.61
CA ARG A 244 -5.07 -1.53 27.63
C ARG A 244 -4.21 -2.71 27.21
N SER A 245 -4.32 -3.22 25.98
CA SER A 245 -3.80 -4.54 25.57
C SER A 245 -2.65 -4.52 24.58
N MET A 246 -2.03 -3.38 24.28
CA MET A 246 -0.81 -3.37 23.46
C MET A 246 0.40 -3.55 24.39
N GLY A 247 1.14 -4.66 24.26
CA GLY A 247 2.34 -4.97 25.04
C GLY A 247 3.47 -3.93 24.93
N MET A 248 4.61 -4.22 25.54
CA MET A 248 5.75 -3.28 25.60
C MET A 248 6.34 -2.87 24.22
N HIS A 249 6.13 -3.68 23.18
CA HIS A 249 6.58 -3.38 21.82
C HIS A 249 5.41 -2.90 20.95
N ARG A 250 5.11 -1.60 21.03
CA ARG A 250 3.92 -0.99 20.44
C ARG A 250 4.14 -0.42 19.02
N ALA A 251 5.07 -0.98 18.29
CA ALA A 251 5.29 -0.64 16.89
C ALA A 251 4.93 -1.84 16.02
N SER A 252 4.07 -1.62 15.03
CA SER A 252 3.78 -2.64 14.03
C SER A 252 5.05 -3.03 13.30
N LYS A 253 5.28 -4.31 13.17
CA LYS A 253 6.39 -4.86 12.41
C LYS A 253 6.09 -4.82 10.92
N MET A 254 7.10 -4.49 10.14
CA MET A 254 7.00 -4.31 8.71
C MET A 254 8.03 -5.19 8.01
N LEU A 255 7.55 -6.01 7.09
CA LEU A 255 8.39 -6.68 6.11
C LEU A 255 8.50 -5.79 4.86
N LEU A 256 9.71 -5.37 4.54
CA LEU A 256 9.94 -4.59 3.35
C LEU A 256 10.22 -5.54 2.17
N ARG A 257 9.25 -5.67 1.27
CA ARG A 257 9.36 -6.53 0.09
C ARG A 257 10.09 -5.78 -1.01
N HIS A 258 11.18 -6.39 -1.50
CA HIS A 258 11.95 -5.86 -2.61
C HIS A 258 11.15 -5.86 -3.92
N ARG A 259 11.45 -4.91 -4.79
CA ARG A 259 10.90 -4.86 -6.16
C ARG A 259 12.00 -4.94 -7.18
N LEU A 260 11.64 -5.43 -8.35
CA LEU A 260 12.45 -5.27 -9.56
C LEU A 260 12.12 -3.93 -10.20
N LYS A 261 13.11 -3.34 -10.81
CA LYS A 261 13.06 -2.12 -11.62
C LYS A 261 13.23 -2.54 -13.07
N VAL A 262 12.21 -2.31 -13.90
CA VAL A 262 12.13 -2.82 -15.28
C VAL A 262 12.07 -1.65 -16.26
N GLY A 263 13.03 -1.62 -17.18
CA GLY A 263 13.05 -0.71 -18.31
C GLY A 263 13.05 -1.48 -19.62
N VAL A 264 12.23 -1.09 -20.58
CA VAL A 264 12.19 -1.66 -21.92
C VAL A 264 12.72 -0.65 -22.93
N TYR A 265 13.59 -1.12 -23.79
CA TYR A 265 14.32 -0.30 -24.73
C TYR A 265 14.15 -0.88 -26.14
N ASP A 266 13.98 -0.02 -27.13
CA ASP A 266 13.96 -0.41 -28.53
C ASP A 266 15.35 -0.80 -29.05
N ALA A 267 15.43 -1.15 -30.33
CA ALA A 267 16.67 -1.55 -30.97
C ALA A 267 17.71 -0.42 -31.03
N ASP A 268 17.28 0.83 -30.98
CA ASP A 268 18.09 2.04 -31.02
C ASP A 268 18.52 2.49 -29.62
N GLY A 269 18.01 1.82 -28.58
CA GLY A 269 18.33 2.07 -27.17
C GLY A 269 17.49 3.12 -26.48
N ALA A 270 16.40 3.59 -27.13
CA ALA A 270 15.44 4.51 -26.52
C ALA A 270 14.51 3.77 -25.54
N ASN A 271 14.20 4.39 -24.40
CA ASN A 271 13.27 3.83 -23.44
C ASN A 271 11.82 3.94 -23.95
N VAL A 272 11.15 2.79 -24.06
CA VAL A 272 9.77 2.70 -24.59
C VAL A 272 8.75 2.26 -23.53
N ASN A 273 9.03 2.46 -22.25
CA ASN A 273 8.12 2.08 -21.18
C ASN A 273 6.72 2.68 -21.31
N GLU A 274 6.59 3.90 -21.82
CA GLU A 274 5.27 4.54 -22.06
C GLU A 274 4.43 3.76 -23.07
N GLN A 275 5.04 3.19 -24.10
CA GLN A 275 4.35 2.39 -25.12
C GLN A 275 3.89 1.03 -24.60
N LEU A 276 4.50 0.54 -23.51
CA LEU A 276 4.13 -0.71 -22.85
C LEU A 276 2.96 -0.56 -21.89
N MET A 277 2.56 0.67 -21.58
CA MET A 277 1.34 0.90 -20.80
C MET A 277 0.14 0.57 -21.70
N PRO A 278 -0.78 -0.32 -21.25
CA PRO A 278 -1.92 -0.68 -22.09
C PRO A 278 -2.75 0.57 -22.41
N THR A 279 -2.91 0.84 -23.69
CA THR A 279 -3.82 1.87 -24.23
C THR A 279 -5.29 1.63 -23.85
N SER A 280 -5.63 0.44 -23.33
CA SER A 280 -6.99 0.12 -22.83
C SER A 280 -7.29 0.68 -21.44
N THR A 281 -6.33 1.27 -20.77
CA THR A 281 -6.62 2.40 -19.91
C THR A 281 -6.83 3.64 -20.83
N ALA A 282 -7.79 3.54 -21.76
CA ALA A 282 -8.39 4.70 -22.43
C ALA A 282 -8.97 5.73 -21.42
N ALA A 283 -8.67 5.58 -20.15
CA ALA A 283 -8.91 6.47 -19.05
C ALA A 283 -7.63 7.16 -18.56
N PHE A 284 -6.45 6.84 -19.09
CA PHE A 284 -5.21 7.56 -18.76
C PHE A 284 -4.52 7.99 -20.04
N PRO A 285 -4.93 9.09 -20.65
CA PRO A 285 -3.96 9.87 -21.38
C PRO A 285 -2.86 10.12 -20.34
N VAL A 286 -1.63 9.81 -20.68
CA VAL A 286 -0.48 10.43 -20.02
C VAL A 286 -0.62 11.91 -20.35
N GLU A 287 -1.51 12.56 -19.59
CA GLU A 287 -1.76 13.98 -19.75
C GLU A 287 -0.51 14.76 -19.38
N PRO A 288 -0.41 15.99 -19.92
CA PRO A 288 0.61 16.98 -19.59
C PRO A 288 0.94 17.08 -18.09
N ALA A 289 0.02 16.70 -17.21
CA ALA A 289 0.19 16.70 -15.76
C ALA A 289 1.39 15.86 -15.23
N ILE A 290 1.80 14.79 -15.90
CA ILE A 290 3.06 14.11 -15.55
C ILE A 290 4.25 14.92 -16.06
N ARG A 291 4.13 15.62 -17.19
CA ARG A 291 5.14 16.56 -17.67
C ARG A 291 5.28 17.77 -16.76
N ASP A 292 4.20 18.26 -16.19
CA ASP A 292 4.20 19.41 -15.26
C ASP A 292 4.73 19.06 -13.87
N ILE A 293 4.53 17.83 -13.41
CA ILE A 293 5.13 17.32 -12.15
C ILE A 293 6.63 17.05 -12.32
N LEU A 294 7.08 16.74 -13.53
CA LEU A 294 8.49 16.46 -13.84
C LEU A 294 9.28 17.72 -14.29
N GLY A 295 8.69 18.90 -14.28
CA GLY A 295 9.35 20.16 -14.62
C GLY A 295 9.53 20.35 -16.12
N SER A 296 8.72 21.22 -16.73
CA SER A 296 8.84 21.68 -18.09
C SER A 296 10.15 22.47 -18.28
N GLY A 297 11.17 21.85 -18.83
CA GLY A 297 12.37 22.60 -19.20
C GLY A 297 13.61 21.83 -19.62
N GLN A 298 13.60 20.49 -19.66
CA GLN A 298 14.76 19.73 -20.12
C GLN A 298 14.38 18.69 -21.19
N PRO A 299 15.19 18.54 -22.26
CA PRO A 299 14.92 17.61 -23.36
C PRO A 299 15.07 16.10 -22.99
N ASP A 300 15.53 15.76 -21.78
CA ASP A 300 15.64 14.40 -21.29
C ASP A 300 14.50 14.08 -20.29
N VAL A 301 13.28 13.93 -20.79
CA VAL A 301 12.19 13.38 -19.98
C VAL A 301 12.54 11.91 -19.67
N HIS A 302 13.05 11.66 -18.48
CA HIS A 302 13.34 10.31 -18.02
C HIS A 302 12.01 9.55 -17.83
N VAL A 303 11.70 8.67 -18.79
CA VAL A 303 10.53 7.77 -18.67
C VAL A 303 10.75 6.86 -17.45
N PRO A 304 9.83 6.87 -16.47
CA PRO A 304 10.05 6.13 -15.24
C PRO A 304 10.08 4.62 -15.49
N ASP A 305 10.97 3.94 -14.79
CA ASP A 305 11.00 2.48 -14.77
C ASP A 305 9.75 1.92 -14.09
N ILE A 306 9.34 0.73 -14.51
CA ILE A 306 8.19 0.03 -13.94
C ILE A 306 8.69 -0.89 -12.83
N HIS A 307 8.08 -0.83 -11.65
CA HIS A 307 8.45 -1.69 -10.54
C HIS A 307 7.55 -2.93 -10.46
N ALA A 308 8.17 -4.11 -10.31
CA ALA A 308 7.50 -5.39 -10.09
C ALA A 308 7.77 -5.92 -8.67
N ILE A 309 6.73 -6.39 -7.98
CA ILE A 309 6.85 -7.01 -6.66
C ILE A 309 7.10 -8.52 -6.75
N ASN A 310 6.52 -9.20 -7.75
CA ASN A 310 6.74 -10.63 -8.00
C ASN A 310 7.75 -10.84 -9.11
N GLU A 311 7.34 -10.60 -10.37
CA GLU A 311 8.18 -10.98 -11.51
C GLU A 311 7.90 -10.17 -12.78
N LEU A 312 8.93 -10.17 -13.64
CA LEU A 312 8.85 -9.92 -15.07
C LEU A 312 8.87 -11.25 -15.80
N VAL A 313 7.99 -11.46 -16.77
CA VAL A 313 7.95 -12.63 -17.65
C VAL A 313 8.05 -12.20 -19.10
N ILE A 314 8.93 -12.86 -19.86
CA ILE A 314 8.94 -12.86 -21.32
C ILE A 314 8.52 -14.26 -21.77
N HIS A 315 7.52 -14.36 -22.64
CA HIS A 315 6.95 -15.63 -23.08
C HIS A 315 6.66 -15.61 -24.58
N ARG A 316 6.77 -16.78 -25.23
CA ARG A 316 6.46 -16.91 -26.66
C ARG A 316 4.99 -16.65 -27.03
N GLY A 317 4.11 -16.57 -26.02
CA GLY A 317 2.67 -16.45 -26.23
C GLY A 317 2.08 -17.63 -26.98
N PRO A 318 1.12 -17.42 -27.89
CA PRO A 318 0.49 -18.46 -28.69
C PRO A 318 1.39 -18.96 -29.85
N ASN A 319 2.57 -18.38 -30.04
CA ASN A 319 3.45 -18.78 -31.12
C ASN A 319 3.99 -20.20 -30.93
N PRO A 320 4.07 -21.03 -31.99
CA PRO A 320 4.57 -22.41 -31.88
C PRO A 320 6.10 -22.47 -31.71
N HIS A 321 6.80 -21.39 -32.08
CA HIS A 321 8.26 -21.33 -31.97
C HIS A 321 8.71 -20.91 -30.57
N LEU A 322 9.74 -21.54 -30.06
CA LEU A 322 10.33 -21.16 -28.77
C LEU A 322 10.86 -19.73 -28.81
N ALA A 323 10.79 -19.05 -27.67
CA ALA A 323 11.45 -17.78 -27.48
C ALA A 323 12.97 -17.98 -27.46
N ILE A 324 13.68 -17.10 -28.15
CA ILE A 324 15.16 -17.07 -28.16
C ILE A 324 15.57 -15.70 -27.62
N VAL A 325 16.18 -15.71 -26.43
CA VAL A 325 16.52 -14.49 -25.68
C VAL A 325 17.99 -14.56 -25.28
N ASP A 326 18.76 -13.56 -25.68
CA ASP A 326 20.14 -13.39 -25.25
C ASP A 326 20.16 -12.78 -23.85
N VAL A 327 20.80 -13.46 -22.92
CA VAL A 327 20.87 -13.10 -21.50
C VAL A 327 22.23 -12.54 -21.16
N TYR A 328 22.24 -11.34 -20.58
CA TYR A 328 23.46 -10.70 -20.06
C TYR A 328 23.32 -10.44 -18.57
N VAL A 329 24.39 -10.65 -17.82
CA VAL A 329 24.47 -10.31 -16.38
C VAL A 329 25.62 -9.32 -16.18
N GLY A 330 25.29 -8.16 -15.66
CA GLY A 330 26.18 -6.99 -15.77
C GLY A 330 26.34 -6.61 -17.25
N ASN A 331 27.58 -6.51 -17.71
CA ASN A 331 27.88 -6.24 -19.13
C ASN A 331 28.40 -7.50 -19.86
N ARG A 332 28.24 -8.70 -19.29
CA ARG A 332 28.76 -9.94 -19.85
C ARG A 332 27.64 -10.82 -20.39
N PHE A 333 27.80 -11.31 -21.59
CA PHE A 333 26.93 -12.33 -22.14
C PHE A 333 27.02 -13.61 -21.28
N LEU A 334 25.87 -14.11 -20.85
CA LEU A 334 25.76 -15.32 -20.08
C LEU A 334 25.42 -16.51 -20.98
N THR A 335 24.31 -16.44 -21.70
CA THR A 335 23.78 -17.52 -22.54
C THR A 335 22.71 -17.04 -23.49
N GLU A 336 22.43 -17.83 -24.52
CA GLU A 336 21.22 -17.74 -25.33
C GLU A 336 20.17 -18.69 -24.74
N ALA A 337 19.10 -18.14 -24.17
CA ALA A 337 17.98 -18.90 -23.61
C ALA A 337 17.02 -19.31 -24.75
N VAL A 338 16.83 -20.61 -24.97
CA VAL A 338 15.83 -21.16 -25.88
C VAL A 338 14.81 -21.93 -25.06
N ALA A 339 13.63 -21.36 -24.91
CA ALA A 339 12.60 -21.82 -23.95
C ALA A 339 11.20 -21.37 -24.36
N ASP A 340 10.16 -21.84 -23.68
CA ASP A 340 8.81 -21.22 -23.80
C ASP A 340 8.80 -19.78 -23.31
N GLY A 341 9.67 -19.49 -22.36
CA GLY A 341 9.87 -18.16 -21.83
C GLY A 341 10.99 -18.10 -20.80
N ILE A 342 11.18 -16.90 -20.26
CA ILE A 342 12.12 -16.63 -19.17
C ILE A 342 11.50 -15.62 -18.22
N LEU A 343 11.70 -15.82 -16.94
CA LEU A 343 11.24 -14.89 -15.94
C LEU A 343 12.35 -14.46 -15.00
N ILE A 344 12.23 -13.22 -14.52
CA ILE A 344 13.04 -12.69 -13.46
C ILE A 344 12.12 -12.36 -12.31
N SER A 345 12.35 -12.95 -11.13
CA SER A 345 11.51 -12.73 -9.95
C SER A 345 12.31 -12.19 -8.76
N THR A 346 11.58 -11.51 -7.89
CA THR A 346 12.03 -11.14 -6.54
C THR A 346 11.99 -12.38 -5.63
N PRO A 347 12.51 -12.30 -4.41
CA PRO A 347 12.29 -13.35 -3.40
C PRO A 347 10.80 -13.55 -3.09
N THR A 348 10.02 -12.47 -3.06
CA THR A 348 8.56 -12.55 -2.92
C THR A 348 7.92 -13.34 -4.07
N GLY A 349 8.32 -13.07 -5.31
CA GLY A 349 7.85 -13.79 -6.50
C GLY A 349 8.39 -15.21 -6.64
N SER A 350 9.37 -15.62 -5.81
CA SER A 350 9.89 -17.00 -5.83
C SER A 350 8.83 -18.05 -5.50
N THR A 351 7.76 -17.65 -4.81
CA THR A 351 6.60 -18.49 -4.48
C THR A 351 5.41 -18.31 -5.43
N ALA A 352 5.56 -17.49 -6.48
CA ALA A 352 4.55 -17.27 -7.53
C ALA A 352 4.86 -18.11 -8.77
N TYR A 353 4.89 -17.52 -9.97
CA TYR A 353 5.10 -18.27 -11.22
C TYR A 353 6.49 -18.93 -11.29
N SER A 354 7.51 -18.31 -10.67
CA SER A 354 8.84 -18.93 -10.57
C SER A 354 8.78 -20.33 -9.92
N LEU A 355 7.99 -20.50 -8.86
CA LEU A 355 7.81 -21.82 -8.22
C LEU A 355 7.22 -22.83 -9.18
N SER A 356 6.17 -22.47 -9.92
CA SER A 356 5.51 -23.35 -10.91
C SER A 356 6.46 -23.71 -12.08
N ALA A 357 7.39 -22.82 -12.40
CA ALA A 357 8.44 -23.07 -13.41
C ALA A 357 9.64 -23.85 -12.85
N GLY A 358 9.54 -24.35 -11.61
CA GLY A 358 10.59 -25.14 -10.94
C GLY A 358 11.69 -24.31 -10.30
N GLY A 359 11.47 -23.01 -10.08
CA GLY A 359 12.39 -22.11 -9.40
C GLY A 359 12.55 -22.41 -7.91
N THR A 360 13.64 -21.95 -7.34
CA THR A 360 13.95 -22.10 -5.91
C THR A 360 13.16 -21.10 -5.07
N ILE A 361 12.67 -21.54 -3.91
CA ILE A 361 12.04 -20.66 -2.92
C ILE A 361 13.13 -19.86 -2.21
N ILE A 362 12.93 -18.55 -2.12
CA ILE A 362 13.86 -17.63 -1.44
C ILE A 362 13.08 -16.85 -0.38
N HIS A 363 13.69 -16.72 0.80
CA HIS A 363 13.15 -15.92 1.90
C HIS A 363 12.98 -14.44 1.49
N PRO A 364 11.85 -13.79 1.79
CA PRO A 364 11.55 -12.43 1.33
C PRO A 364 12.59 -11.36 1.72
N LEU A 365 13.29 -11.55 2.82
CA LEU A 365 14.35 -10.64 3.29
C LEU A 365 15.68 -10.79 2.55
N THR A 366 15.85 -11.84 1.75
CA THR A 366 17.08 -12.06 0.97
C THR A 366 17.18 -11.06 -0.17
N LYS A 367 18.29 -10.35 -0.29
CA LYS A 367 18.55 -9.40 -1.38
C LYS A 367 19.03 -10.10 -2.64
N ALA A 368 18.15 -10.85 -3.29
CA ALA A 368 18.43 -11.63 -4.49
C ALA A 368 17.36 -11.42 -5.57
N MET A 369 17.66 -11.77 -6.78
CA MET A 369 16.71 -11.99 -7.87
C MET A 369 16.93 -13.37 -8.48
N LEU A 370 15.85 -14.00 -8.91
CA LEU A 370 15.88 -15.30 -9.58
C LEU A 370 15.70 -15.11 -11.09
N LEU A 371 16.57 -15.71 -11.85
CA LEU A 371 16.40 -15.92 -13.29
C LEU A 371 15.93 -17.36 -13.51
N THR A 372 14.71 -17.55 -13.97
CA THR A 372 14.08 -18.87 -14.13
C THR A 372 13.63 -19.08 -15.57
N PRO A 373 14.19 -20.07 -16.31
CA PRO A 373 13.68 -20.43 -17.61
C PRO A 373 12.35 -21.20 -17.48
N ILE A 374 11.46 -21.01 -18.42
CA ILE A 374 10.17 -21.73 -18.51
C ILE A 374 10.31 -22.77 -19.61
N CYS A 375 10.30 -24.06 -19.25
CA CYS A 375 10.41 -25.18 -20.19
C CYS A 375 11.62 -25.01 -21.13
N ALA A 376 12.82 -24.82 -20.58
CA ALA A 376 14.04 -24.67 -21.38
C ALA A 376 14.32 -25.90 -22.25
N ARG A 377 14.71 -25.66 -23.50
CA ARG A 377 15.09 -26.72 -24.42
C ARG A 377 16.31 -27.52 -23.92
N THR A 378 17.27 -26.86 -23.25
CA THR A 378 18.48 -27.49 -22.71
C THR A 378 18.34 -27.74 -21.23
N LEU A 379 18.59 -28.98 -20.79
CA LEU A 379 18.51 -29.38 -19.39
C LEU A 379 19.55 -28.70 -18.48
N SER A 380 20.64 -28.20 -19.08
CA SER A 380 21.71 -27.49 -18.35
C SER A 380 21.37 -26.07 -17.98
N PHE A 381 20.36 -25.45 -18.61
CA PHE A 381 19.92 -24.13 -18.23
C PHE A 381 18.97 -24.23 -17.03
N ARG A 382 19.54 -24.01 -15.85
CA ARG A 382 18.84 -24.05 -14.56
C ARG A 382 18.55 -22.64 -14.08
N HIS A 383 17.75 -22.55 -13.02
CA HIS A 383 17.49 -21.25 -12.36
C HIS A 383 18.78 -20.73 -11.72
N LEU A 384 18.95 -19.43 -11.79
CA LEU A 384 20.09 -18.73 -11.21
C LEU A 384 19.60 -17.73 -10.16
N SER A 385 20.18 -17.80 -8.97
CA SER A 385 20.04 -16.75 -7.97
C SER A 385 21.16 -15.73 -8.16
N LEU A 386 20.80 -14.47 -8.34
CA LEU A 386 21.72 -13.37 -8.57
C LEU A 386 21.56 -12.32 -7.48
N PRO A 387 22.61 -11.59 -7.08
CA PRO A 387 22.44 -10.44 -6.19
C PRO A 387 21.49 -9.42 -6.77
N LEU A 388 20.61 -8.86 -5.95
CA LEU A 388 19.55 -7.95 -6.37
C LEU A 388 20.08 -6.68 -7.07
N ASN A 389 21.28 -6.24 -6.74
CA ASN A 389 21.95 -5.08 -7.33
C ASN A 389 22.60 -5.35 -8.69
N LYS A 390 22.52 -6.58 -9.20
CA LYS A 390 23.07 -6.89 -10.53
C LYS A 390 22.07 -6.52 -11.62
N LYS A 391 22.58 -5.89 -12.69
CA LYS A 391 21.80 -5.61 -13.89
C LYS A 391 21.70 -6.87 -14.73
N VAL A 392 20.48 -7.28 -15.06
CA VAL A 392 20.20 -8.32 -16.04
C VAL A 392 19.63 -7.66 -17.30
N VAL A 393 20.12 -8.06 -18.47
CA VAL A 393 19.58 -7.60 -19.76
C VAL A 393 19.09 -8.80 -20.52
N LEU A 394 17.84 -8.77 -20.92
CA LEU A 394 17.20 -9.76 -21.77
C LEU A 394 16.97 -9.13 -23.15
N LYS A 395 17.69 -9.60 -24.16
CA LYS A 395 17.61 -9.08 -25.52
C LYS A 395 16.93 -10.11 -26.41
N VAL A 396 15.92 -9.68 -27.16
CA VAL A 396 15.26 -10.57 -28.13
C VAL A 396 16.24 -10.86 -29.26
N SER A 397 16.65 -12.13 -29.38
CA SER A 397 17.68 -12.56 -30.33
C SER A 397 17.23 -12.40 -31.77
N LYS A 398 18.15 -12.05 -32.64
CA LYS A 398 17.94 -12.04 -34.12
C LYS A 398 17.52 -13.39 -34.71
N LYS A 399 17.77 -14.46 -33.97
CA LYS A 399 17.39 -15.85 -34.35
C LYS A 399 15.93 -16.16 -33.99
N ASN A 400 15.25 -15.28 -33.23
CA ASN A 400 13.86 -15.50 -32.85
C ASN A 400 12.98 -15.56 -34.10
N ARG A 401 12.13 -16.59 -34.19
CA ARG A 401 11.26 -16.80 -35.35
C ARG A 401 9.89 -16.14 -35.16
N GLY A 402 9.45 -15.91 -33.92
CA GLY A 402 8.25 -15.16 -33.61
C GLY A 402 8.48 -13.67 -33.87
N ARG A 403 7.46 -12.98 -34.39
CA ARG A 403 7.53 -11.51 -34.59
C ARG A 403 7.65 -10.75 -33.29
N GLU A 404 6.97 -11.24 -32.25
CA GLU A 404 6.80 -10.60 -30.98
C GLU A 404 6.83 -11.64 -29.84
N LEU A 405 7.43 -11.30 -28.73
CA LEU A 405 7.33 -12.03 -27.48
C LEU A 405 6.44 -11.26 -26.50
N GLU A 406 5.58 -11.99 -25.79
CA GLU A 406 4.71 -11.40 -24.78
C GLU A 406 5.51 -11.01 -23.55
N VAL A 407 5.17 -9.84 -22.98
CA VAL A 407 5.74 -9.35 -21.72
C VAL A 407 4.63 -9.22 -20.69
N SER A 408 4.86 -9.71 -19.49
CA SER A 408 3.97 -9.43 -18.34
C SER A 408 4.77 -9.03 -17.11
N ILE A 409 4.20 -8.14 -16.31
CA ILE A 409 4.76 -7.66 -15.04
C ILE A 409 3.71 -7.86 -13.96
N ASP A 410 4.04 -8.61 -12.92
CA ASP A 410 3.10 -9.00 -11.84
C ASP A 410 1.77 -9.53 -12.40
N GLY A 411 1.84 -10.42 -13.40
CA GLY A 411 0.68 -11.02 -14.05
C GLY A 411 -0.11 -10.08 -14.99
N LYS A 412 0.32 -8.81 -15.17
CA LYS A 412 -0.31 -7.86 -16.08
C LYS A 412 0.41 -7.84 -17.40
N ARG A 413 -0.29 -8.24 -18.47
CA ARG A 413 0.24 -8.18 -19.83
C ARG A 413 0.54 -6.74 -20.22
N LYS A 414 1.69 -6.56 -20.85
CA LYS A 414 2.18 -5.33 -21.46
C LYS A 414 2.23 -5.50 -22.98
N ALA A 415 2.56 -4.43 -23.69
CA ALA A 415 2.89 -4.57 -25.11
C ALA A 415 4.07 -5.53 -25.27
N GLY A 416 4.09 -6.27 -26.35
CA GLY A 416 5.15 -7.23 -26.62
C GLY A 416 6.45 -6.57 -27.07
N VAL A 417 7.50 -7.38 -27.06
CA VAL A 417 8.83 -6.97 -27.50
C VAL A 417 9.22 -7.69 -28.77
N THR A 418 9.85 -6.97 -29.69
CA THR A 418 10.28 -7.46 -31.00
C THR A 418 11.77 -7.69 -31.06
N ILE A 419 12.24 -8.29 -32.17
CA ILE A 419 13.66 -8.60 -32.39
C ILE A 419 14.53 -7.35 -32.22
N GLY A 420 15.60 -7.49 -31.44
CA GLY A 420 16.56 -6.43 -31.13
C GLY A 420 16.22 -5.56 -29.94
N MET A 421 14.97 -5.55 -29.47
CA MET A 421 14.60 -4.87 -28.24
C MET A 421 15.23 -5.52 -27.01
N GLU A 422 15.43 -4.70 -25.97
CA GLU A 422 16.06 -5.11 -24.71
C GLU A 422 15.15 -4.81 -23.52
N ILE A 423 15.08 -5.74 -22.58
CA ILE A 423 14.51 -5.49 -21.27
C ILE A 423 15.65 -5.49 -20.25
N ARG A 424 15.80 -4.38 -19.56
CA ARG A 424 16.82 -4.20 -18.51
C ARG A 424 16.16 -4.27 -17.15
N VAL A 425 16.69 -5.14 -16.30
CA VAL A 425 16.15 -5.42 -14.96
C VAL A 425 17.24 -5.24 -13.93
N THR A 426 16.93 -4.51 -12.88
CA THR A 426 17.76 -4.38 -11.66
C THR A 426 16.85 -4.45 -10.45
N GLY A 427 17.41 -4.72 -9.28
CA GLY A 427 16.66 -4.49 -8.04
C GLY A 427 16.47 -3.01 -7.79
N GLU A 428 15.32 -2.66 -7.23
CA GLU A 428 15.09 -1.32 -6.74
C GLU A 428 16.02 -1.01 -5.55
N GLU A 429 16.58 0.19 -5.54
CA GLU A 429 17.35 0.65 -4.40
C GLU A 429 16.43 0.95 -3.21
N VAL A 430 16.74 0.28 -2.11
CA VAL A 430 15.97 0.37 -0.86
C VAL A 430 16.85 0.94 0.23
N GLY A 431 16.40 2.01 0.86
CA GLY A 431 17.14 2.63 1.94
C GLY A 431 16.58 3.95 2.42
N ARG A 432 17.29 4.57 3.34
CA ARG A 432 17.00 5.95 3.76
C ARG A 432 17.49 6.90 2.68
N LYS A 433 16.72 7.94 2.38
CA LYS A 433 17.19 9.00 1.50
C LYS A 433 18.48 9.60 2.06
N ALA A 434 19.45 9.81 1.19
CA ALA A 434 20.64 10.58 1.53
C ALA A 434 20.21 12.00 1.97
N LYS A 435 21.05 12.65 2.81
CA LYS A 435 20.82 14.03 3.23
C LYS A 435 20.55 14.89 2.01
N GLY A 436 19.47 15.67 2.03
CA GLY A 436 19.25 16.71 1.04
C GLY A 436 20.39 17.73 1.06
N ALA A 437 20.56 18.47 -0.02
CA ALA A 437 21.58 19.54 -0.14
C ALA A 437 21.50 20.56 0.99
N ASP A 438 20.34 20.70 1.63
CA ASP A 438 20.08 21.62 2.76
C ASP A 438 20.51 21.09 4.14
N GLY A 439 21.21 19.94 4.20
CA GLY A 439 21.69 19.35 5.46
C GLY A 439 20.61 18.78 6.37
N CYS A 440 19.33 18.94 6.03
CA CYS A 440 18.21 18.34 6.76
C CYS A 440 18.19 16.83 6.54
N ARG A 441 18.16 16.06 7.63
CA ARG A 441 18.05 14.59 7.54
C ARG A 441 16.62 14.23 7.18
N ASP A 442 16.35 14.00 5.89
CA ASP A 442 15.14 13.33 5.47
C ASP A 442 15.28 11.85 5.86
N ASN A 443 14.67 11.45 6.99
CA ASN A 443 14.67 10.07 7.47
C ASN A 443 13.69 9.17 6.72
N SER A 444 13.12 9.64 5.60
CA SER A 444 12.15 8.85 4.83
C SER A 444 12.84 7.68 4.12
N TRP A 445 12.19 6.52 4.16
CA TRP A 445 12.56 5.37 3.35
C TRP A 445 12.06 5.55 1.92
N THR A 446 12.88 5.06 0.99
CA THR A 446 12.53 4.92 -0.42
C THR A 446 12.76 3.48 -0.87
N GLY A 447 11.94 3.05 -1.81
CA GLY A 447 12.01 1.72 -2.41
C GLY A 447 11.32 0.64 -1.58
N GLY A 448 10.98 -0.45 -2.27
CA GLY A 448 10.27 -1.58 -1.71
C GLY A 448 8.79 -1.32 -1.43
N VAL A 449 8.09 -2.38 -1.02
CA VAL A 449 6.70 -2.34 -0.57
C VAL A 449 6.66 -2.73 0.89
N PRO A 450 6.36 -1.78 1.80
CA PRO A 450 6.26 -2.07 3.22
C PRO A 450 4.95 -2.79 3.52
N CYS A 451 5.04 -4.04 3.98
CA CYS A 451 3.90 -4.87 4.34
C CYS A 451 3.83 -5.05 5.85
N VAL A 452 2.66 -4.83 6.44
CA VAL A 452 2.42 -5.07 7.86
C VAL A 452 2.36 -6.56 8.09
N ILE A 453 3.22 -7.07 8.97
CA ILE A 453 3.19 -8.46 9.38
C ILE A 453 2.48 -8.65 10.72
N ARG A 454 2.06 -9.86 10.99
CA ARG A 454 1.44 -10.23 12.26
C ARG A 454 2.50 -10.33 13.36
N SER A 455 2.38 -9.55 14.41
CA SER A 455 3.22 -9.72 15.59
C SER A 455 2.75 -10.96 16.37
N SER A 456 3.64 -11.91 16.63
CA SER A 456 3.41 -12.99 17.57
C SER A 456 3.20 -12.38 18.96
N GLY A 457 2.00 -12.58 19.55
CA GLY A 457 1.58 -11.88 20.77
C GLY A 457 2.21 -12.37 22.08
N GLN A 458 3.22 -13.21 22.06
CA GLN A 458 3.97 -13.66 23.25
C GLN A 458 5.38 -13.09 23.19
N GLY A 459 5.67 -12.26 24.18
CA GLY A 459 6.90 -11.51 24.29
C GLY A 459 8.11 -12.39 24.60
N ASP A 460 8.66 -12.97 23.55
CA ASP A 460 10.04 -13.43 23.58
C ASP A 460 10.89 -12.37 22.86
N GLU A 461 11.68 -11.64 23.63
CA GLU A 461 12.51 -10.52 23.15
C GLU A 461 13.62 -10.97 22.16
N GLY A 462 13.67 -12.26 21.82
CA GLY A 462 14.66 -12.86 20.92
C GLY A 462 14.11 -13.50 19.67
N ASP A 463 12.78 -13.51 19.47
CA ASP A 463 12.20 -14.20 18.33
C ASP A 463 12.10 -13.25 17.10
N ASP A 464 13.05 -13.43 16.20
CA ASP A 464 13.10 -12.80 14.87
C ASP A 464 12.14 -13.51 13.89
N ASP A 465 11.14 -14.26 14.42
CA ASP A 465 10.17 -14.98 13.62
C ASP A 465 9.24 -13.99 12.88
N ASP A 466 9.48 -13.89 11.60
CA ASP A 466 8.63 -13.15 10.67
C ASP A 466 7.38 -13.95 10.25
N GLY A 467 7.14 -15.13 10.86
CA GLY A 467 6.03 -16.01 10.56
C GLY A 467 6.14 -16.73 9.19
N TRP A 468 7.18 -16.44 8.40
CA TRP A 468 7.32 -16.98 7.04
C TRP A 468 7.60 -18.49 7.04
N VAL A 469 8.51 -18.94 7.88
CA VAL A 469 8.88 -20.38 7.97
C VAL A 469 7.70 -21.20 8.46
N GLY A 470 7.00 -20.76 9.51
CA GLY A 470 5.80 -21.41 10.02
C GLY A 470 4.69 -21.49 8.95
N GLY A 471 4.47 -20.39 8.23
CA GLY A 471 3.49 -20.32 7.15
C GLY A 471 3.86 -21.12 5.89
N LEU A 472 5.15 -21.36 5.64
CA LEU A 472 5.62 -22.04 4.43
C LEU A 472 5.10 -23.50 4.36
N ASN A 473 5.22 -24.24 5.46
CA ASN A 473 4.77 -25.63 5.52
C ASN A 473 3.24 -25.74 5.40
N GLU A 474 2.49 -24.83 6.01
CA GLU A 474 1.03 -24.77 5.90
C GLU A 474 0.59 -24.55 4.44
N ARG A 475 1.31 -23.72 3.69
CA ARG A 475 0.98 -23.32 2.32
C ARG A 475 1.44 -24.35 1.27
N LEU A 476 2.65 -24.90 1.42
CA LEU A 476 3.25 -25.83 0.44
C LEU A 476 3.03 -27.30 0.81
N LYS A 477 2.57 -27.58 2.05
CA LYS A 477 2.29 -28.94 2.53
C LYS A 477 3.46 -29.89 2.32
N PHE A 478 4.67 -29.45 2.67
CA PHE A 478 5.85 -30.32 2.69
C PHE A 478 5.56 -31.55 3.56
N ASN A 479 5.86 -32.74 3.07
CA ASN A 479 5.72 -34.00 3.80
C ASN A 479 4.28 -34.37 4.24
N TYR A 480 3.25 -33.70 3.73
CA TYR A 480 1.91 -34.23 3.94
C TYR A 480 1.70 -35.47 3.04
N PRO A 481 1.22 -36.58 3.57
CA PRO A 481 0.87 -37.72 2.74
C PRO A 481 -0.19 -37.27 1.72
N VAL A 482 0.10 -37.56 0.45
CA VAL A 482 -0.89 -37.38 -0.62
C VAL A 482 -1.91 -38.48 -0.39
N GLY A 483 -3.07 -38.13 0.20
CA GLY A 483 -4.18 -39.03 0.38
C GLY A 483 -5.00 -39.19 -0.90
#